data_75b11c3a512f50060951b5df695ae928
#
_entry.id   75b11c3a512f50060951b5df695ae928
#
_cell.length_a   1.000
_cell.length_b   1.000
_cell.length_c   1.000
_cell.angle_alpha   90.00
_cell.angle_beta   90.00
_cell.angle_gamma   90.00
#
_symmetry.space_group_name_H-M   'P 1'
#
loop_
_entity.id
_entity.type
_entity.pdbx_description
1 polymer ?
#
loop_
_entity_poly.entity_id
_entity_poly.type
_entity_poly.pdbx_seq_one_letter_code
_entity_poly.pdbx_strand_id
1 'polypeptide(L)'
;MILYVNGDSHTAGAEAVNPCAFAEDDPTLVCLGRTPHPANLAVSWGHLLSKSIKAGFHCAAESASSNTRILRTTREWLRQQVAYDDRLVIIQWSTWEREEWLYDGVYYQVGASGTDSVPAEVAERYRNYIVGTDWKQKTHEAHNEIWAFHLELKQQNIKHIFFNGNNDFSQLTDHHDWGLNYIGPYDPKQTYDSIIKAQGIETVAPNSWHFGKDGHSYFHRFMLQYIIANKFI
;
A
#
# COMPACT_ATOMS: atom_id res chain seq x y z
N MET A 1 4.39 5.58 20.99
CA MET A 1 3.94 4.75 19.84
C MET A 1 4.48 5.32 18.53
N ILE A 2 4.85 4.46 17.58
CA ILE A 2 5.15 4.82 16.19
C ILE A 2 4.06 4.23 15.28
N LEU A 3 3.49 5.05 14.41
CA LEU A 3 2.67 4.62 13.29
C LEU A 3 3.57 4.43 12.06
N TYR A 4 3.67 3.20 11.60
CA TYR A 4 4.26 2.85 10.33
C TYR A 4 3.16 2.61 9.30
N VAL A 5 3.27 3.24 8.13
CA VAL A 5 2.37 2.98 7.00
C VAL A 5 3.17 2.58 5.76
N ASN A 6 2.65 1.61 5.02
CA ASN A 6 3.20 1.21 3.74
C ASN A 6 2.08 0.90 2.74
N GLY A 7 2.38 0.96 1.48
CA GLY A 7 1.44 0.80 0.39
C GLY A 7 1.96 1.40 -0.90
N ASP A 8 1.04 1.75 -1.78
CA ASP A 8 1.34 2.41 -3.05
C ASP A 8 1.00 3.92 -3.03
N SER A 9 0.68 4.46 -4.19
CA SER A 9 0.33 5.88 -4.39
C SER A 9 -0.82 6.37 -3.51
N HIS A 10 -1.79 5.52 -3.20
CA HIS A 10 -2.91 5.89 -2.33
C HIS A 10 -2.46 6.14 -0.88
N THR A 11 -1.51 5.37 -0.38
CA THR A 11 -0.93 5.59 0.95
C THR A 11 0.10 6.72 0.94
N ALA A 12 0.87 6.86 -0.14
CA ALA A 12 1.81 7.97 -0.34
C ALA A 12 1.11 9.33 -0.50
N GLY A 13 -0.20 9.34 -0.80
CA GLY A 13 -0.98 10.55 -1.03
C GLY A 13 -0.76 11.19 -2.40
N ALA A 14 -0.33 10.41 -3.41
CA ALA A 14 -0.03 10.96 -4.73
C ALA A 14 -1.20 11.80 -5.27
N GLU A 15 -0.87 12.95 -5.87
CA GLU A 15 -1.81 13.91 -6.45
C GLU A 15 -2.79 14.57 -5.46
N ALA A 16 -2.69 14.32 -4.16
CA ALA A 16 -3.68 14.82 -3.19
C ALA A 16 -3.83 16.35 -3.17
N VAL A 17 -2.73 17.10 -3.37
CA VAL A 17 -2.70 18.56 -3.48
C VAL A 17 -1.64 19.06 -4.48
N ASN A 18 -0.72 18.21 -4.91
CA ASN A 18 0.32 18.51 -5.88
C ASN A 18 0.34 17.41 -6.95
N PRO A 19 0.39 17.73 -8.24
CA PRO A 19 0.36 16.74 -9.32
C PRO A 19 1.59 15.81 -9.37
N CYS A 20 2.72 16.21 -8.77
CA CYS A 20 3.91 15.36 -8.69
C CYS A 20 3.74 14.30 -7.61
N ALA A 21 3.93 13.03 -7.98
CA ALA A 21 3.85 11.92 -7.02
C ALA A 21 5.06 11.85 -6.09
N PHE A 22 6.22 12.29 -6.56
CA PHE A 22 7.52 12.19 -5.87
C PHE A 22 8.11 13.55 -5.54
N ALA A 23 8.99 13.57 -4.54
CA ALA A 23 9.76 14.76 -4.16
C ALA A 23 10.82 15.12 -5.23
N GLU A 24 11.44 14.09 -5.80
CA GLU A 24 12.42 14.21 -6.86
C GLU A 24 11.69 14.18 -8.22
N ASP A 25 11.93 15.19 -9.03
CA ASP A 25 11.44 15.27 -10.41
C ASP A 25 12.49 14.66 -11.37
N ASP A 26 12.97 13.48 -11.06
CA ASP A 26 13.93 12.76 -11.89
C ASP A 26 13.24 11.60 -12.63
N PRO A 27 12.99 11.75 -13.94
CA PRO A 27 12.35 10.70 -14.73
C PRO A 27 13.20 9.42 -14.87
N THR A 28 14.48 9.45 -14.52
CA THR A 28 15.36 8.29 -14.52
C THR A 28 15.28 7.47 -13.23
N LEU A 29 14.71 8.02 -12.17
CA LEU A 29 14.46 7.32 -10.90
C LEU A 29 13.23 6.40 -11.01
N VAL A 30 13.31 5.44 -11.91
CA VAL A 30 12.34 4.32 -11.99
C VAL A 30 12.65 3.24 -10.97
N CYS A 31 13.77 3.35 -10.32
CA CYS A 31 14.15 2.45 -9.25
C CYS A 31 13.56 2.91 -7.92
N LEU A 32 13.54 1.98 -7.02
CA LEU A 32 12.99 2.10 -5.67
C LEU A 32 13.75 3.08 -4.79
N GLY A 33 13.05 3.63 -3.82
CA GLY A 33 13.59 4.56 -2.84
C GLY A 33 13.18 6.01 -3.06
N ARG A 34 12.26 6.25 -4.00
CA ARG A 34 11.69 7.58 -4.21
C ARG A 34 10.78 7.95 -3.04
N THR A 35 10.85 9.18 -2.60
CA THR A 35 10.01 9.68 -1.51
C THR A 35 8.74 10.34 -2.04
N PRO A 36 7.60 10.20 -1.35
CA PRO A 36 6.39 10.92 -1.70
C PRO A 36 6.61 12.44 -1.68
N HIS A 37 5.93 13.16 -2.56
CA HIS A 37 5.98 14.64 -2.55
C HIS A 37 5.53 15.16 -1.17
N PRO A 38 6.32 16.04 -0.50
CA PRO A 38 6.06 16.44 0.89
C PRO A 38 4.69 17.07 1.12
N ALA A 39 4.19 17.88 0.16
CA ALA A 39 2.86 18.48 0.27
C ALA A 39 1.74 17.44 0.24
N ASN A 40 1.88 16.40 -0.60
CA ASN A 40 0.93 15.31 -0.70
C ASN A 40 0.97 14.44 0.57
N LEU A 41 2.17 14.09 1.03
CA LEU A 41 2.35 13.31 2.25
C LEU A 41 1.75 14.02 3.47
N ALA A 42 1.86 15.35 3.55
CA ALA A 42 1.33 16.15 4.66
C ALA A 42 -0.20 16.08 4.82
N VAL A 43 -0.92 15.76 3.75
CA VAL A 43 -2.39 15.58 3.75
C VAL A 43 -2.81 14.12 3.59
N SER A 44 -1.87 13.19 3.50
CA SER A 44 -2.16 11.75 3.38
C SER A 44 -2.90 11.24 4.61
N TRP A 45 -3.74 10.24 4.42
CA TRP A 45 -4.53 9.63 5.51
C TRP A 45 -3.65 9.14 6.67
N GLY A 46 -2.48 8.55 6.35
CA GLY A 46 -1.56 8.03 7.36
C GLY A 46 -0.93 9.15 8.21
N HIS A 47 -0.54 10.26 7.57
CA HIS A 47 -0.01 11.41 8.31
C HIS A 47 -1.08 12.08 9.18
N LEU A 48 -2.30 12.23 8.67
CA LEU A 48 -3.42 12.75 9.46
C LEU A 48 -3.75 11.85 10.65
N LEU A 49 -3.72 10.54 10.44
CA LEU A 49 -3.94 9.54 11.50
C LEU A 49 -2.87 9.64 12.59
N SER A 50 -1.59 9.73 12.22
CA SER A 50 -0.51 9.86 13.19
C SER A 50 -0.66 11.07 14.11
N LYS A 51 -1.11 12.20 13.56
CA LYS A 51 -1.43 13.40 14.35
C LYS A 51 -2.59 13.18 15.31
N SER A 52 -3.66 12.53 14.85
CA SER A 52 -4.85 12.27 15.66
C SER A 52 -4.57 11.37 16.84
N ILE A 53 -3.72 10.35 16.67
CA ILE A 53 -3.32 9.42 17.74
C ILE A 53 -2.04 9.85 18.48
N LYS A 54 -1.47 11.01 18.14
CA LYS A 54 -0.23 11.58 18.72
C LYS A 54 0.96 10.61 18.65
N ALA A 55 1.09 9.91 17.52
CA ALA A 55 2.17 8.96 17.26
C ALA A 55 3.28 9.59 16.41
N GLY A 56 4.52 9.10 16.57
CA GLY A 56 5.56 9.27 15.57
C GLY A 56 5.10 8.68 14.23
N PHE A 57 5.56 9.22 13.10
CA PHE A 57 5.12 8.81 11.78
C PHE A 57 6.27 8.34 10.91
N HIS A 58 6.10 7.16 10.30
CA HIS A 58 6.98 6.65 9.26
C HIS A 58 6.14 6.17 8.07
N CYS A 59 6.44 6.68 6.88
CA CYS A 59 5.81 6.27 5.63
C CYS A 59 6.84 5.62 4.71
N ALA A 60 6.65 4.36 4.39
CA ALA A 60 7.46 3.61 3.43
C ALA A 60 6.73 3.41 2.08
N ALA A 61 5.53 3.98 1.95
CA ALA A 61 4.74 3.88 0.72
C ALA A 61 5.41 4.63 -0.43
N GLU A 62 5.34 4.05 -1.60
CA GLU A 62 5.87 4.63 -2.83
C GLU A 62 4.89 4.37 -3.97
N SER A 63 4.65 5.38 -4.82
CA SER A 63 3.76 5.22 -5.97
C SER A 63 4.20 4.07 -6.86
N ALA A 64 3.22 3.31 -7.36
CA ALA A 64 3.39 2.09 -8.14
C ALA A 64 4.00 0.88 -7.40
N SER A 65 4.14 0.91 -6.07
CA SER A 65 4.65 -0.24 -5.30
C SER A 65 3.89 -1.53 -5.60
N SER A 66 4.66 -2.61 -5.73
CA SER A 66 4.17 -3.99 -5.70
C SER A 66 4.02 -4.51 -4.27
N ASN A 67 3.26 -5.58 -4.09
CA ASN A 67 3.15 -6.23 -2.78
C ASN A 67 4.49 -6.81 -2.30
N THR A 68 5.33 -7.30 -3.21
CA THR A 68 6.69 -7.77 -2.90
C THR A 68 7.54 -6.66 -2.28
N ARG A 69 7.50 -5.44 -2.89
CA ARG A 69 8.20 -4.29 -2.31
C ARG A 69 7.65 -3.92 -0.92
N ILE A 70 6.32 -3.85 -0.80
CA ILE A 70 5.66 -3.52 0.47
C ILE A 70 6.11 -4.48 1.57
N LEU A 71 6.13 -5.78 1.30
CA LEU A 71 6.62 -6.80 2.22
C LEU A 71 8.10 -6.63 2.56
N ARG A 72 8.96 -6.48 1.55
CA ARG A 72 10.41 -6.35 1.74
C ARG A 72 10.74 -5.14 2.59
N THR A 73 10.25 -3.95 2.23
CA THR A 73 10.55 -2.70 2.94
C THR A 73 9.95 -2.68 4.35
N THR A 74 8.80 -3.30 4.57
CA THR A 74 8.22 -3.45 5.90
C THR A 74 9.08 -4.35 6.78
N ARG A 75 9.52 -5.51 6.27
CA ARG A 75 10.42 -6.41 7.00
C ARG A 75 11.77 -5.77 7.31
N GLU A 76 12.33 -5.00 6.36
CA GLU A 76 13.56 -4.24 6.57
C GLU A 76 13.41 -3.22 7.70
N TRP A 77 12.31 -2.44 7.69
CA TRP A 77 12.02 -1.48 8.75
C TRP A 77 11.85 -2.16 10.11
N LEU A 78 11.09 -3.25 10.17
CA LEU A 78 10.87 -3.99 11.42
C LEU A 78 12.17 -4.52 12.04
N ARG A 79 13.12 -4.99 11.23
CA ARG A 79 14.44 -5.45 11.70
C ARG A 79 15.28 -4.33 12.28
N GLN A 80 15.15 -3.11 11.75
CA GLN A 80 15.91 -1.95 12.22
C GLN A 80 15.33 -1.34 13.52
N GLN A 81 14.03 -1.57 13.78
CA GLN A 81 13.30 -0.95 14.89
C GLN A 81 13.14 -1.87 16.10
N VAL A 82 14.17 -2.62 16.44
CA VAL A 82 14.17 -3.59 17.57
C VAL A 82 13.85 -2.95 18.93
N ALA A 83 14.07 -1.64 19.08
CA ALA A 83 13.92 -0.92 20.35
C ALA A 83 12.50 -0.34 20.62
N TYR A 84 11.55 -0.46 19.69
CA TYR A 84 10.22 0.12 19.85
C TYR A 84 9.17 -0.96 20.11
N ASP A 85 8.81 -1.15 21.38
CA ASP A 85 7.74 -2.08 21.78
C ASP A 85 6.33 -1.60 21.41
N ASP A 86 6.14 -0.30 21.24
CA ASP A 86 4.83 0.32 20.95
C ASP A 86 4.77 0.86 19.50
N ARG A 87 4.38 -0.03 18.60
CA ARG A 87 4.24 0.27 17.17
C ARG A 87 2.92 -0.26 16.62
N LEU A 88 2.33 0.52 15.71
CA LEU A 88 1.18 0.12 14.90
C LEU A 88 1.60 0.13 13.43
N VAL A 89 1.49 -1.01 12.78
CA VAL A 89 1.80 -1.20 11.34
C VAL A 89 0.50 -1.21 10.56
N ILE A 90 0.33 -0.31 9.61
CA ILE A 90 -0.84 -0.30 8.72
C ILE A 90 -0.36 -0.43 7.28
N ILE A 91 -0.86 -1.44 6.58
CA ILE A 91 -0.46 -1.74 5.21
C ILE A 91 -1.68 -1.71 4.29
N GLN A 92 -1.56 -0.92 3.24
CA GLN A 92 -2.39 -1.00 2.06
C GLN A 92 -1.76 -1.97 1.06
N TRP A 93 -2.47 -3.02 0.72
CA TRP A 93 -2.05 -3.92 -0.34
C TRP A 93 -2.38 -3.33 -1.71
N SER A 94 -1.41 -3.42 -2.61
CA SER A 94 -1.51 -2.95 -3.99
C SER A 94 -2.10 -4.04 -4.89
N THR A 95 -2.23 -3.73 -6.18
CA THR A 95 -2.71 -4.70 -7.17
C THR A 95 -1.70 -5.83 -7.37
N TRP A 96 -2.20 -7.05 -7.65
CA TRP A 96 -1.37 -8.24 -7.81
C TRP A 96 -0.55 -8.27 -9.10
N GLU A 97 -0.86 -7.42 -10.04
CA GLU A 97 -0.17 -7.30 -11.33
C GLU A 97 1.18 -6.61 -11.25
N ARG A 98 1.40 -5.80 -10.21
CA ARG A 98 2.65 -5.08 -10.00
C ARG A 98 3.71 -5.99 -9.43
N GLU A 99 4.92 -5.90 -9.97
CA GLU A 99 6.07 -6.67 -9.55
C GLU A 99 7.25 -5.79 -9.18
N GLU A 100 8.16 -6.34 -8.40
CA GLU A 100 9.48 -5.78 -8.12
C GLU A 100 10.51 -6.81 -8.52
N TRP A 101 11.39 -6.46 -9.47
CA TRP A 101 12.43 -7.38 -9.95
C TRP A 101 13.82 -6.80 -9.77
N LEU A 102 14.71 -7.65 -9.26
CA LEU A 102 16.14 -7.35 -9.22
C LEU A 102 16.75 -7.62 -10.60
N TYR A 103 17.39 -6.61 -11.17
CA TYR A 103 18.12 -6.69 -12.42
C TYR A 103 19.38 -5.84 -12.32
N ASP A 104 20.53 -6.41 -12.62
CA ASP A 104 21.86 -5.76 -12.53
C ASP A 104 22.11 -5.03 -11.19
N GLY A 105 21.72 -5.67 -10.09
CA GLY A 105 21.90 -5.12 -8.73
C GLY A 105 20.92 -4.03 -8.32
N VAL A 106 19.95 -3.68 -9.18
CA VAL A 106 18.95 -2.65 -8.94
C VAL A 106 17.54 -3.26 -8.92
N TYR A 107 16.71 -2.85 -7.98
CA TYR A 107 15.29 -3.23 -7.98
C TYR A 107 14.51 -2.30 -8.90
N TYR A 108 13.71 -2.85 -9.78
CA TYR A 108 12.78 -2.14 -10.65
C TYR A 108 11.35 -2.47 -10.28
N GLN A 109 10.53 -1.45 -10.14
CA GLN A 109 9.09 -1.63 -10.07
C GLN A 109 8.54 -1.72 -11.49
N VAL A 110 7.75 -2.76 -11.75
CA VAL A 110 7.14 -2.99 -13.04
C VAL A 110 5.63 -3.10 -12.90
N GLY A 111 4.92 -2.45 -13.81
CA GLY A 111 3.47 -2.42 -13.90
C GLY A 111 3.06 -1.85 -15.26
N ALA A 112 1.83 -2.03 -15.64
CA ALA A 112 1.34 -1.63 -16.97
C ALA A 112 1.62 -0.15 -17.32
N SER A 113 1.69 0.71 -16.30
CA SER A 113 1.92 2.15 -16.45
C SER A 113 3.39 2.59 -16.35
N GLY A 114 4.34 1.68 -16.19
CA GLY A 114 5.73 2.04 -15.85
C GLY A 114 6.82 1.28 -16.60
N THR A 115 6.49 0.55 -17.67
CA THR A 115 7.48 -0.26 -18.39
C THR A 115 8.37 0.54 -19.37
N ASP A 116 7.99 1.76 -19.71
CA ASP A 116 8.75 2.56 -20.71
C ASP A 116 10.08 3.11 -20.15
N SER A 117 10.22 3.11 -18.83
CA SER A 117 11.37 3.69 -18.13
C SER A 117 12.30 2.64 -17.49
N VAL A 118 12.05 1.35 -17.71
CA VAL A 118 12.91 0.26 -17.21
C VAL A 118 13.78 -0.29 -18.35
N PRO A 119 14.89 -1.02 -18.05
CA PRO A 119 15.68 -1.68 -19.08
C PRO A 119 14.83 -2.54 -20.02
N ALA A 120 15.22 -2.63 -21.29
CA ALA A 120 14.45 -3.33 -22.32
C ALA A 120 14.16 -4.80 -21.94
N GLU A 121 15.12 -5.47 -21.33
CA GLU A 121 15.00 -6.86 -20.86
C GLU A 121 13.96 -6.99 -19.74
N VAL A 122 13.91 -6.03 -18.83
CA VAL A 122 12.92 -5.98 -17.76
C VAL A 122 11.53 -5.74 -18.34
N ALA A 123 11.41 -4.81 -19.29
CA ALA A 123 10.15 -4.51 -19.98
C ALA A 123 9.63 -5.71 -20.79
N GLU A 124 10.53 -6.43 -21.50
CA GLU A 124 10.16 -7.65 -22.22
C GLU A 124 9.71 -8.77 -21.28
N ARG A 125 10.45 -8.99 -20.19
CA ARG A 125 10.06 -9.95 -19.15
C ARG A 125 8.68 -9.62 -18.60
N TYR A 126 8.38 -8.33 -18.37
CA TYR A 126 7.07 -7.93 -17.83
C TYR A 126 5.94 -8.18 -18.84
N ARG A 127 6.16 -7.89 -20.14
CA ARG A 127 5.15 -8.20 -21.18
C ARG A 127 4.84 -9.71 -21.21
N ASN A 128 5.87 -10.55 -21.16
CA ASN A 128 5.68 -12.01 -21.12
C ASN A 128 4.97 -12.47 -19.84
N TYR A 129 5.29 -11.86 -18.70
CA TYR A 129 4.63 -12.10 -17.43
C TYR A 129 3.13 -11.79 -17.49
N ILE A 130 2.74 -10.61 -17.97
CA ILE A 130 1.32 -10.21 -18.06
C ILE A 130 0.51 -11.15 -18.96
N VAL A 131 1.09 -11.58 -20.09
CA VAL A 131 0.41 -12.47 -21.05
C VAL A 131 0.32 -13.91 -20.52
N GLY A 132 1.36 -14.37 -19.82
CA GLY A 132 1.48 -15.76 -19.36
C GLY A 132 0.89 -16.02 -17.96
N THR A 133 0.48 -14.99 -17.23
CA THR A 133 0.03 -15.14 -15.84
C THR A 133 -1.40 -15.65 -15.76
N ASP A 134 -1.61 -16.71 -14.99
CA ASP A 134 -2.92 -17.11 -14.48
C ASP A 134 -3.31 -16.17 -13.32
N TRP A 135 -4.18 -15.22 -13.59
CA TRP A 135 -4.59 -14.21 -12.62
C TRP A 135 -5.37 -14.77 -11.44
N LYS A 136 -6.07 -15.90 -11.61
CA LYS A 136 -6.72 -16.59 -10.51
C LYS A 136 -5.68 -17.19 -9.57
N GLN A 137 -4.69 -17.86 -10.13
CA GLN A 137 -3.56 -18.39 -9.37
C GLN A 137 -2.78 -17.28 -8.67
N LYS A 138 -2.53 -16.15 -9.36
CA LYS A 138 -1.82 -15.00 -8.79
C LYS A 138 -2.58 -14.37 -7.62
N THR A 139 -3.91 -14.33 -7.67
CA THR A 139 -4.75 -13.88 -6.55
C THR A 139 -4.61 -14.81 -5.34
N HIS A 140 -4.59 -16.12 -5.55
CA HIS A 140 -4.33 -17.10 -4.47
C HIS A 140 -2.94 -16.95 -3.86
N GLU A 141 -1.92 -16.74 -4.71
CA GLU A 141 -0.55 -16.51 -4.24
C GLU A 141 -0.44 -15.26 -3.37
N ALA A 142 -1.00 -14.13 -3.83
CA ALA A 142 -1.04 -12.89 -3.07
C ALA A 142 -1.77 -13.05 -1.72
N HIS A 143 -2.92 -13.74 -1.73
CA HIS A 143 -3.69 -14.03 -0.53
C HIS A 143 -2.89 -14.83 0.50
N ASN A 144 -2.21 -15.90 0.06
CA ASN A 144 -1.40 -16.74 0.92
C ASN A 144 -0.14 -16.04 1.42
N GLU A 145 0.50 -15.20 0.60
CA GLU A 145 1.67 -14.43 1.00
C GLU A 145 1.30 -13.39 2.07
N ILE A 146 0.19 -12.69 1.89
CA ILE A 146 -0.32 -11.73 2.86
C ILE A 146 -0.71 -12.45 4.17
N TRP A 147 -1.32 -13.64 4.07
CA TRP A 147 -1.63 -14.46 5.23
C TRP A 147 -0.38 -14.89 6.00
N ALA A 148 0.64 -15.36 5.30
CA ALA A 148 1.90 -15.72 5.93
C ALA A 148 2.53 -14.52 6.67
N PHE A 149 2.45 -13.32 6.08
CA PHE A 149 2.95 -12.11 6.72
C PHE A 149 2.10 -11.69 7.94
N HIS A 150 0.78 -11.84 7.88
CA HIS A 150 -0.09 -11.66 9.04
C HIS A 150 0.33 -12.55 10.22
N LEU A 151 0.58 -13.83 9.96
CA LEU A 151 1.04 -14.78 10.98
C LEU A 151 2.42 -14.41 11.54
N GLU A 152 3.34 -13.94 10.68
CA GLU A 152 4.65 -13.43 11.08
C GLU A 152 4.51 -12.26 12.08
N LEU A 153 3.65 -11.28 11.78
CA LEU A 153 3.42 -10.13 12.67
C LEU A 153 2.74 -10.53 13.98
N LYS A 154 1.78 -11.46 13.92
CA LYS A 154 1.14 -12.02 15.14
C LYS A 154 2.14 -12.72 16.03
N GLN A 155 3.01 -13.55 15.46
CA GLN A 155 4.04 -14.26 16.22
C GLN A 155 5.01 -13.30 16.93
N GLN A 156 5.27 -12.15 16.33
CA GLN A 156 6.10 -11.09 16.89
C GLN A 156 5.33 -10.13 17.82
N ASN A 157 4.04 -10.37 18.08
CA ASN A 157 3.16 -9.47 18.84
C ASN A 157 3.11 -8.04 18.28
N ILE A 158 3.23 -7.86 16.98
CA ILE A 158 3.17 -6.57 16.32
C ILE A 158 1.70 -6.24 16.00
N LYS A 159 1.20 -5.13 16.55
CA LYS A 159 -0.11 -4.59 16.21
C LYS A 159 -0.11 -4.17 14.74
N HIS A 160 -1.06 -4.70 13.95
CA HIS A 160 -1.13 -4.40 12.54
C HIS A 160 -2.56 -4.40 12.01
N ILE A 161 -2.76 -3.64 10.95
CA ILE A 161 -4.02 -3.57 10.20
C ILE A 161 -3.68 -3.60 8.71
N PHE A 162 -4.36 -4.45 7.96
CA PHE A 162 -4.29 -4.54 6.51
C PHE A 162 -5.58 -4.05 5.87
N PHE A 163 -5.47 -3.51 4.69
CA PHE A 163 -6.60 -3.25 3.80
C PHE A 163 -6.14 -3.26 2.34
N ASN A 164 -7.09 -3.44 1.44
CA ASN A 164 -6.82 -3.44 0.01
C ASN A 164 -6.98 -2.03 -0.58
N GLY A 165 -6.13 -1.69 -1.55
CA GLY A 165 -6.29 -0.48 -2.35
C GLY A 165 -7.51 -0.59 -3.27
N ASN A 166 -7.38 -1.36 -4.34
CA ASN A 166 -8.39 -1.50 -5.39
C ASN A 166 -8.84 -2.96 -5.62
N ASN A 167 -7.97 -3.93 -5.33
CA ASN A 167 -8.27 -5.36 -5.50
C ASN A 167 -8.88 -5.93 -4.23
N ASP A 168 -9.56 -7.06 -4.33
CA ASP A 168 -10.12 -7.80 -3.21
C ASP A 168 -10.02 -9.31 -3.44
N PHE A 169 -10.37 -10.09 -2.43
CA PHE A 169 -10.35 -11.54 -2.47
C PHE A 169 -11.76 -12.17 -2.53
N SER A 170 -12.77 -11.41 -2.96
CA SER A 170 -14.17 -11.88 -3.01
C SER A 170 -14.39 -13.12 -3.88
N GLN A 171 -13.48 -13.36 -4.84
CA GLN A 171 -13.56 -14.53 -5.73
C GLN A 171 -12.95 -15.80 -5.13
N LEU A 172 -12.26 -15.69 -4.00
CA LEU A 172 -11.67 -16.85 -3.33
C LEU A 172 -12.70 -17.55 -2.44
N THR A 173 -12.60 -18.88 -2.39
CA THR A 173 -13.43 -19.72 -1.51
C THR A 173 -12.70 -20.06 -0.20
N ASP A 174 -11.39 -20.01 -0.22
CA ASP A 174 -10.55 -20.33 0.94
C ASP A 174 -10.32 -19.07 1.76
N HIS A 175 -11.17 -18.87 2.76
CA HIS A 175 -11.09 -17.71 3.63
C HIS A 175 -10.22 -18.00 4.85
N HIS A 176 -9.30 -17.09 5.16
CA HIS A 176 -8.54 -17.11 6.40
C HIS A 176 -9.26 -16.30 7.48
N ASP A 177 -9.05 -16.66 8.74
CA ASP A 177 -9.52 -15.88 9.89
C ASP A 177 -8.51 -14.77 10.24
N TRP A 178 -8.68 -13.63 9.63
CA TRP A 178 -7.86 -12.44 9.88
C TRP A 178 -8.16 -11.75 11.20
N GLY A 179 -9.25 -12.11 11.87
CA GLY A 179 -9.77 -11.37 13.02
C GLY A 179 -10.03 -9.90 12.66
N LEU A 180 -9.51 -8.99 13.49
CA LEU A 180 -9.60 -7.54 13.27
C LEU A 180 -8.39 -6.96 12.52
N ASN A 181 -7.49 -7.79 12.04
CA ASN A 181 -6.24 -7.33 11.43
C ASN A 181 -6.35 -7.06 9.92
N TYR A 182 -7.49 -7.38 9.29
CA TYR A 182 -7.72 -7.07 7.89
C TYR A 182 -9.13 -6.52 7.67
N ILE A 183 -9.23 -5.33 7.09
CA ILE A 183 -10.51 -4.68 6.83
C ILE A 183 -11.10 -5.29 5.57
N GLY A 184 -12.16 -6.07 5.72
CA GLY A 184 -13.02 -6.62 4.68
C GLY A 184 -12.32 -7.23 3.46
N PRO A 185 -11.35 -8.17 3.63
CA PRO A 185 -10.55 -8.67 2.51
C PRO A 185 -11.37 -9.36 1.41
N TYR A 186 -12.56 -9.85 1.74
CA TYR A 186 -13.47 -10.56 0.84
C TYR A 186 -14.69 -9.73 0.40
N ASP A 187 -14.76 -8.45 0.80
CA ASP A 187 -15.84 -7.55 0.41
C ASP A 187 -15.31 -6.44 -0.52
N PRO A 188 -15.70 -6.43 -1.81
CA PRO A 188 -15.24 -5.43 -2.76
C PRO A 188 -15.66 -4.00 -2.39
N LYS A 189 -16.61 -3.83 -1.46
CA LYS A 189 -17.01 -2.52 -0.94
C LYS A 189 -16.08 -2.00 0.17
N GLN A 190 -15.16 -2.83 0.65
CA GLN A 190 -14.24 -2.51 1.74
C GLN A 190 -12.81 -2.22 1.25
N THR A 191 -12.61 -2.00 -0.03
CA THR A 191 -11.36 -1.45 -0.55
C THR A 191 -11.25 0.05 -0.27
N TYR A 192 -10.02 0.58 -0.24
CA TYR A 192 -9.78 2.01 -0.07
C TYR A 192 -10.59 2.85 -1.06
N ASP A 193 -10.55 2.46 -2.34
CA ASP A 193 -11.26 3.13 -3.43
C ASP A 193 -12.79 3.10 -3.21
N SER A 194 -13.33 1.92 -2.91
CA SER A 194 -14.78 1.73 -2.71
C SER A 194 -15.32 2.47 -1.49
N ILE A 195 -14.58 2.47 -0.38
CA ILE A 195 -14.94 3.17 0.86
C ILE A 195 -15.07 4.68 0.62
N ILE A 196 -14.14 5.27 -0.12
CA ILE A 196 -14.14 6.72 -0.40
C ILE A 196 -15.23 7.07 -1.41
N LYS A 197 -15.35 6.31 -2.51
CA LYS A 197 -16.37 6.53 -3.54
C LYS A 197 -17.80 6.39 -3.02
N ALA A 198 -18.03 5.50 -2.07
CA ALA A 198 -19.33 5.35 -1.42
C ALA A 198 -19.82 6.62 -0.70
N GLN A 199 -18.93 7.59 -0.49
CA GLN A 199 -19.27 8.91 0.08
C GLN A 199 -19.49 10.00 -0.98
N GLY A 200 -19.51 9.63 -2.24
CA GLY A 200 -19.61 10.60 -3.34
C GLY A 200 -18.35 11.45 -3.54
N ILE A 201 -17.21 11.00 -3.02
CA ILE A 201 -15.93 11.69 -3.21
C ILE A 201 -15.29 11.17 -4.48
N GLU A 202 -15.08 12.09 -5.44
CA GLU A 202 -14.48 11.80 -6.72
C GLU A 202 -12.95 11.84 -6.68
N THR A 203 -12.30 11.21 -7.65
CA THR A 203 -10.86 11.31 -7.88
C THR A 203 -10.47 12.73 -8.33
N VAL A 204 -9.19 13.07 -8.21
CA VAL A 204 -8.69 14.43 -8.53
C VAL A 204 -8.90 14.83 -9.99
N ALA A 205 -9.06 13.85 -10.88
CA ALA A 205 -9.40 14.05 -12.31
C ALA A 205 -10.09 12.80 -12.86
N PRO A 206 -10.87 12.89 -13.97
CA PRO A 206 -11.59 11.75 -14.54
C PRO A 206 -10.71 10.54 -14.91
N ASN A 207 -9.45 10.77 -15.23
CA ASN A 207 -8.49 9.73 -15.59
C ASN A 207 -7.46 9.44 -14.49
N SER A 208 -7.63 10.02 -13.31
CA SER A 208 -6.80 9.73 -12.15
C SER A 208 -7.41 8.60 -11.31
N TRP A 209 -6.56 7.83 -10.67
CA TRP A 209 -6.93 6.83 -9.66
C TRP A 209 -6.80 7.37 -8.23
N HIS A 210 -6.36 8.64 -8.08
CA HIS A 210 -6.02 9.22 -6.79
C HIS A 210 -7.12 10.15 -6.29
N PHE A 211 -7.25 10.21 -4.97
CA PHE A 211 -8.18 11.13 -4.30
C PHE A 211 -7.44 12.36 -3.78
N GLY A 212 -8.13 13.48 -3.80
CA GLY A 212 -7.67 14.71 -3.18
C GLY A 212 -7.67 14.65 -1.65
N LYS A 213 -7.30 15.76 -1.01
CA LYS A 213 -7.25 15.89 0.45
C LYS A 213 -8.54 15.45 1.16
N ASP A 214 -9.70 15.59 0.51
CA ASP A 214 -11.00 15.24 1.11
C ASP A 214 -11.16 13.73 1.23
N GLY A 215 -10.71 12.95 0.22
CA GLY A 215 -10.67 11.49 0.28
C GLY A 215 -9.72 11.00 1.37
N HIS A 216 -8.53 11.59 1.45
CA HIS A 216 -7.57 11.26 2.52
C HIS A 216 -8.08 11.63 3.90
N SER A 217 -8.74 12.79 4.04
CA SER A 217 -9.36 13.22 5.31
C SER A 217 -10.51 12.30 5.71
N TYR A 218 -11.31 11.84 4.74
CA TYR A 218 -12.37 10.87 5.02
C TYR A 218 -11.80 9.53 5.48
N PHE A 219 -10.85 8.96 4.72
CA PHE A 219 -10.26 7.67 5.04
C PHE A 219 -9.49 7.69 6.37
N HIS A 220 -8.82 8.79 6.69
CA HIS A 220 -8.22 9.00 8.00
C HIS A 220 -9.26 8.84 9.13
N ARG A 221 -10.43 9.49 9.03
CA ARG A 221 -11.48 9.38 10.06
C ARG A 221 -12.04 7.96 10.16
N PHE A 222 -12.23 7.29 9.01
CA PHE A 222 -12.62 5.89 8.96
C PHE A 222 -11.60 5.00 9.71
N MET A 223 -10.31 5.14 9.43
CA MET A 223 -9.25 4.39 10.10
C MET A 223 -9.16 4.69 11.59
N LEU A 224 -9.31 5.96 11.98
CA LEU A 224 -9.32 6.35 13.39
C LEU A 224 -10.47 5.68 14.16
N GLN A 225 -11.67 5.69 13.58
CA GLN A 225 -12.83 5.00 14.16
C GLN A 225 -12.59 3.50 14.28
N TYR A 226 -12.04 2.88 13.24
CA TYR A 226 -11.71 1.46 13.24
C TYR A 226 -10.71 1.10 14.35
N ILE A 227 -9.64 1.86 14.48
CA ILE A 227 -8.59 1.65 15.48
C ILE A 227 -9.13 1.78 16.91
N ILE A 228 -9.96 2.79 17.16
CA ILE A 228 -10.55 3.02 18.49
C ILE A 228 -11.57 1.92 18.82
N ALA A 229 -12.49 1.62 17.90
CA ALA A 229 -13.54 0.61 18.12
C ALA A 229 -12.96 -0.79 18.40
N ASN A 230 -11.83 -1.10 17.80
CA ASN A 230 -11.17 -2.40 17.90
C ASN A 230 -9.98 -2.42 18.89
N LYS A 231 -9.78 -1.35 19.66
CA LYS A 231 -8.77 -1.25 20.75
C LYS A 231 -7.33 -1.53 20.29
N PHE A 232 -6.95 -1.03 19.12
CA PHE A 232 -5.55 -1.08 18.68
C PHE A 232 -4.66 -0.09 19.45
N ILE A 233 -5.27 0.94 20.02
CA ILE A 233 -4.64 1.97 20.86
C ILE A 233 -5.42 2.20 22.13
#